data_f3aaf0336adffe54efda468844dcbf57
#
_entry.id   f3aaf0336adffe54efda468844dcbf57
#
_cell.length_a   1.000
_cell.length_b   1.000
_cell.length_c   1.000
_cell.angle_alpha   90.00
_cell.angle_beta   90.00
_cell.angle_gamma   90.00
#
_symmetry.space_group_name_H-M   'P 1'
#
loop_
_entity.id
_entity.type
_entity.pdbx_description
1 polymer ?
#
loop_
_entity_poly.entity_id
_entity_poly.type
_entity_poly.pdbx_seq_one_letter_code
_entity_poly.pdbx_strand_id
1 'polypeptide(L)'
;MEKKIWAIGGGKGGVGKSYVAGNLGILLAQKGHNVVLADLDLGGANLHTWLGVSNPVKGITEFIERDIPDLKKLLIPTDMSGLRLISGAKDGVEIANMKHTQKRRFVTALRQLDADYIVIDLGAGTAYNTVDFFLLADSQIIIVIPEPTSIENAYRFVKNSFYRQILHNSVKFRIKSTIKNILRKDNPFNINTPKQLIAYMNQLGGNAAVFIEEQQQLFMPSIILNQVRSEKEKKIGVAMEKACLKYFNLNVKISGNLDFDETVRQSVLDREPLAKNSLESVPVKQLSIICEKLLHEERERTKKNNLLSQLAI
;
A
#
# COMPACT_ATOMS: atom_id res chain seq x y z
N MET A 1 11.28 18.34 4.17
CA MET A 1 10.92 17.37 3.12
C MET A 1 9.41 17.20 3.14
N GLU A 2 8.76 17.03 1.99
CA GLU A 2 7.33 16.73 1.96
C GLU A 2 7.10 15.31 2.49
N LYS A 3 6.17 15.16 3.46
CA LYS A 3 5.84 13.88 4.08
C LYS A 3 5.31 12.88 3.05
N LYS A 4 5.79 11.65 3.10
CA LYS A 4 5.41 10.57 2.21
C LYS A 4 4.72 9.43 2.96
N ILE A 5 3.71 8.87 2.33
CA ILE A 5 2.96 7.71 2.84
C ILE A 5 3.21 6.53 1.90
N TRP A 6 3.74 5.44 2.45
CA TRP A 6 3.88 4.15 1.77
C TRP A 6 2.85 3.18 2.33
N ALA A 7 2.05 2.55 1.49
CA ALA A 7 1.10 1.52 1.93
C ALA A 7 1.47 0.16 1.35
N ILE A 8 1.65 -0.79 2.24
CA ILE A 8 1.97 -2.19 1.92
C ILE A 8 0.69 -2.99 2.00
N GLY A 9 0.20 -3.45 0.85
CA GLY A 9 -1.02 -4.22 0.71
C GLY A 9 -0.81 -5.55 0.00
N GLY A 10 -1.88 -6.29 -0.18
CA GLY A 10 -1.86 -7.55 -0.93
C GLY A 10 -3.18 -8.30 -0.82
N GLY A 11 -3.47 -9.10 -1.85
CA GLY A 11 -4.73 -9.82 -1.94
C GLY A 11 -4.84 -11.06 -1.05
N LYS A 12 -3.73 -11.56 -0.46
CA LYS A 12 -3.68 -12.82 0.31
C LYS A 12 -3.02 -12.60 1.67
N GLY A 13 -3.46 -13.33 2.71
CA GLY A 13 -2.77 -13.43 4.00
C GLY A 13 -1.47 -14.23 3.91
N GLY A 14 -0.53 -13.99 4.81
CA GLY A 14 0.72 -14.77 4.91
C GLY A 14 1.77 -14.50 3.82
N VAL A 15 1.58 -13.50 2.95
CA VAL A 15 2.55 -13.17 1.88
C VAL A 15 3.75 -12.36 2.38
N GLY A 16 3.79 -11.96 3.67
CA GLY A 16 4.91 -11.23 4.26
C GLY A 16 4.76 -9.70 4.26
N LYS A 17 3.54 -9.16 4.22
CA LYS A 17 3.30 -7.70 4.25
C LYS A 17 3.95 -7.02 5.45
N SER A 18 3.64 -7.48 6.66
CA SER A 18 4.17 -6.91 7.92
C SER A 18 5.70 -7.01 8.00
N TYR A 19 6.27 -8.13 7.52
CA TYR A 19 7.73 -8.28 7.41
C TYR A 19 8.34 -7.21 6.50
N VAL A 20 7.77 -7.00 5.33
CA VAL A 20 8.27 -5.98 4.39
C VAL A 20 8.03 -4.58 4.94
N ALA A 21 6.84 -4.29 5.47
CA ALA A 21 6.51 -2.97 6.02
C ALA A 21 7.45 -2.57 7.16
N GLY A 22 7.66 -3.48 8.11
CA GLY A 22 8.53 -3.24 9.25
C GLY A 22 9.99 -3.03 8.85
N ASN A 23 10.55 -3.92 8.01
CA ASN A 23 11.94 -3.77 7.58
C ASN A 23 12.15 -2.54 6.69
N LEU A 24 11.21 -2.17 5.80
CA LEU A 24 11.29 -0.93 5.04
C LEU A 24 11.27 0.30 5.97
N GLY A 25 10.41 0.29 7.01
CA GLY A 25 10.40 1.34 8.03
C GLY A 25 11.72 1.48 8.76
N ILE A 26 12.34 0.35 9.14
CA ILE A 26 13.66 0.32 9.79
C ILE A 26 14.74 0.87 8.85
N LEU A 27 14.78 0.41 7.59
CA LEU A 27 15.75 0.88 6.60
C LEU A 27 15.64 2.38 6.33
N LEU A 28 14.43 2.92 6.29
CA LEU A 28 14.19 4.37 6.17
C LEU A 28 14.72 5.12 7.40
N ALA A 29 14.47 4.62 8.62
CA ALA A 29 14.97 5.21 9.86
C ALA A 29 16.51 5.19 9.92
N GLN A 30 17.15 4.10 9.51
CA GLN A 30 18.62 3.98 9.41
C GLN A 30 19.23 4.96 8.39
N LYS A 31 18.45 5.42 7.39
CA LYS A 31 18.85 6.48 6.47
C LYS A 31 18.65 7.89 7.04
N GLY A 32 18.27 8.01 8.31
CA GLY A 32 18.12 9.28 9.02
C GLY A 32 16.74 9.93 8.89
N HIS A 33 15.73 9.21 8.38
CA HIS A 33 14.36 9.70 8.30
C HIS A 33 13.60 9.47 9.60
N ASN A 34 12.70 10.39 9.94
CA ASN A 34 11.69 10.18 10.98
C ASN A 34 10.54 9.34 10.41
N VAL A 35 10.38 8.13 10.91
CA VAL A 35 9.43 7.14 10.37
C VAL A 35 8.35 6.80 11.40
N VAL A 36 7.12 6.69 10.93
CA VAL A 36 6.00 6.11 11.68
C VAL A 36 5.53 4.87 10.94
N LEU A 37 5.61 3.72 11.60
CA LEU A 37 4.92 2.50 11.18
C LEU A 37 3.49 2.55 11.70
N ALA A 38 2.50 2.29 10.84
CA ALA A 38 1.09 2.23 11.22
C ALA A 38 0.52 0.85 10.86
N ASP A 39 0.17 0.07 11.87
CA ASP A 39 -0.46 -1.23 11.69
C ASP A 39 -1.96 -1.04 11.46
N LEU A 40 -2.42 -1.18 10.23
CA LEU A 40 -3.83 -1.10 9.83
C LEU A 40 -4.41 -2.47 9.44
N ASP A 41 -3.79 -3.58 9.84
CA ASP A 41 -4.44 -4.89 9.83
C ASP A 41 -5.42 -4.99 11.00
N LEU A 42 -6.58 -4.33 10.84
CA LEU A 42 -7.58 -4.14 11.91
C LEU A 42 -8.23 -5.46 12.39
N GLY A 43 -7.89 -6.59 11.80
CA GLY A 43 -8.37 -7.92 12.22
C GLY A 43 -7.25 -8.84 12.70
N GLY A 44 -5.99 -8.41 12.64
CA GLY A 44 -4.84 -9.26 12.97
C GLY A 44 -3.55 -8.49 13.19
N ALA A 45 -3.65 -7.32 13.84
CA ALA A 45 -2.52 -6.42 14.10
C ALA A 45 -1.42 -7.11 14.93
N ASN A 46 -0.28 -7.40 14.30
CA ASN A 46 0.84 -8.12 14.91
C ASN A 46 2.19 -7.43 14.74
N LEU A 47 2.21 -6.25 14.11
CA LEU A 47 3.45 -5.54 13.82
C LEU A 47 4.21 -5.15 15.11
N HIS A 48 3.49 -4.82 16.18
CA HIS A 48 4.07 -4.54 17.50
C HIS A 48 4.83 -5.76 18.07
N THR A 49 4.25 -6.96 17.94
CA THR A 49 4.88 -8.20 18.41
C THR A 49 6.17 -8.46 17.65
N TRP A 50 6.15 -8.28 16.32
CA TRP A 50 7.32 -8.48 15.48
C TRP A 50 8.43 -7.47 15.75
N LEU A 51 8.09 -6.22 16.13
CA LEU A 51 9.06 -5.20 16.53
C LEU A 51 9.59 -5.37 17.97
N GLY A 52 9.17 -6.41 18.69
CA GLY A 52 9.54 -6.59 20.09
C GLY A 52 8.90 -5.57 21.04
N VAL A 53 7.90 -4.80 20.58
CA VAL A 53 7.18 -3.84 21.42
C VAL A 53 6.21 -4.61 22.33
N SER A 54 6.31 -4.39 23.64
CA SER A 54 5.37 -4.97 24.61
C SER A 54 3.94 -4.54 24.30
N ASN A 55 2.97 -5.41 24.63
CA ASN A 55 1.55 -5.29 24.27
C ASN A 55 1.01 -3.85 24.45
N PRO A 56 0.69 -3.15 23.36
CA PRO A 56 0.26 -1.75 23.42
C PRO A 56 -1.09 -1.64 24.14
N VAL A 57 -1.13 -0.78 25.14
CA VAL A 57 -2.39 -0.53 25.90
C VAL A 57 -3.38 0.29 25.07
N LYS A 58 -2.87 1.10 24.13
CA LYS A 58 -3.66 2.03 23.31
C LYS A 58 -3.25 1.88 21.84
N GLY A 59 -4.21 2.04 20.95
CA GLY A 59 -4.00 1.94 19.51
C GLY A 59 -4.97 2.79 18.70
N ILE A 60 -5.15 2.43 17.44
CA ILE A 60 -5.99 3.17 16.50
C ILE A 60 -7.46 3.22 16.96
N THR A 61 -7.92 2.20 17.69
CA THR A 61 -9.29 2.11 18.23
C THR A 61 -9.65 3.35 19.03
N GLU A 62 -8.82 3.71 20.00
CA GLU A 62 -9.05 4.85 20.89
C GLU A 62 -9.11 6.18 20.13
N PHE A 63 -8.37 6.29 19.01
CA PHE A 63 -8.51 7.45 18.13
C PHE A 63 -9.83 7.43 17.35
N ILE A 64 -10.23 6.29 16.82
CA ILE A 64 -11.46 6.17 16.01
C ILE A 64 -12.70 6.42 16.86
N GLU A 65 -12.74 5.90 18.07
CA GLU A 65 -13.83 6.05 19.05
C GLU A 65 -13.82 7.44 19.73
N ARG A 66 -12.77 8.22 19.54
CA ARG A 66 -12.53 9.56 20.10
C ARG A 66 -12.13 9.59 21.57
N ASP A 67 -11.77 8.47 22.18
CA ASP A 67 -11.23 8.43 23.53
C ASP A 67 -9.90 9.17 23.61
N ILE A 68 -9.09 9.05 22.54
CA ILE A 68 -7.86 9.82 22.35
C ILE A 68 -7.95 10.56 21.00
N PRO A 69 -8.36 11.85 21.01
CA PRO A 69 -8.57 12.59 19.76
C PRO A 69 -7.27 13.02 19.05
N ASP A 70 -6.13 12.99 19.75
CA ASP A 70 -4.81 13.35 19.21
C ASP A 70 -4.00 12.09 18.90
N LEU A 71 -3.80 11.83 17.60
CA LEU A 71 -3.05 10.67 17.13
C LEU A 71 -1.59 10.64 17.60
N LYS A 72 -1.00 11.81 17.90
CA LYS A 72 0.37 11.90 18.44
C LYS A 72 0.53 11.19 19.78
N LYS A 73 -0.53 11.11 20.58
CA LYS A 73 -0.55 10.43 21.88
C LYS A 73 -0.58 8.88 21.76
N LEU A 74 -0.76 8.37 20.54
CA LEU A 74 -0.72 6.94 20.23
C LEU A 74 0.61 6.49 19.66
N LEU A 75 1.55 7.41 19.46
CA LEU A 75 2.89 7.08 19.00
C LEU A 75 3.65 6.34 20.08
N ILE A 76 4.05 5.12 19.80
CA ILE A 76 4.84 4.25 20.65
C ILE A 76 6.30 4.35 20.18
N PRO A 77 7.24 4.76 21.03
CA PRO A 77 8.65 4.69 20.69
C PRO A 77 9.08 3.23 20.53
N THR A 78 9.96 2.97 19.57
CA THR A 78 10.64 1.69 19.44
C THR A 78 12.08 1.82 19.97
N ASP A 79 12.78 0.72 20.08
CA ASP A 79 14.21 0.71 20.43
C ASP A 79 15.13 1.18 19.29
N MET A 80 14.53 1.54 18.15
CA MET A 80 15.23 2.11 17.00
C MET A 80 15.04 3.61 16.92
N SER A 81 16.16 4.36 16.89
CA SER A 81 16.13 5.81 16.72
C SER A 81 15.42 6.20 15.43
N GLY A 82 14.55 7.19 15.49
CA GLY A 82 13.80 7.69 14.34
C GLY A 82 12.60 6.83 13.95
N LEU A 83 12.32 5.70 14.63
CA LEU A 83 11.19 4.82 14.33
C LEU A 83 10.17 4.80 15.46
N ARG A 84 8.91 5.08 15.14
CA ARG A 84 7.77 5.02 16.06
C ARG A 84 6.67 4.15 15.46
N LEU A 85 5.84 3.57 16.32
CA LEU A 85 4.74 2.68 15.94
C LEU A 85 3.40 3.29 16.34
N ILE A 86 2.40 3.16 15.49
CA ILE A 86 0.98 3.22 15.84
C ILE A 86 0.45 1.80 15.73
N SER A 87 0.03 1.22 16.86
CA SER A 87 -0.49 -0.13 16.88
C SER A 87 -1.89 -0.19 16.29
N GLY A 88 -2.18 -1.28 15.60
CA GLY A 88 -3.53 -1.65 15.18
C GLY A 88 -4.47 -1.83 16.37
N ALA A 89 -5.71 -2.10 16.06
CA ALA A 89 -6.74 -2.21 17.09
C ALA A 89 -6.51 -3.38 18.03
N LYS A 90 -6.77 -3.15 19.32
CA LYS A 90 -7.27 -4.22 20.18
C LYS A 90 -8.69 -4.57 19.72
N ASP A 91 -8.98 -5.84 19.53
CA ASP A 91 -10.29 -6.50 19.35
C ASP A 91 -11.56 -5.61 19.27
N GLY A 92 -11.58 -4.65 18.38
CA GLY A 92 -12.74 -3.79 18.14
C GLY A 92 -13.50 -4.23 16.89
N VAL A 93 -14.63 -4.91 17.05
CA VAL A 93 -15.51 -5.37 15.97
C VAL A 93 -15.95 -4.23 15.05
N GLU A 94 -16.01 -2.99 15.54
CA GLU A 94 -16.46 -1.81 14.79
C GLU A 94 -15.41 -1.21 13.86
N ILE A 95 -14.13 -1.51 14.08
CA ILE A 95 -13.03 -0.87 13.33
C ILE A 95 -12.86 -1.45 11.93
N ALA A 96 -13.20 -2.73 11.76
CA ALA A 96 -13.22 -3.36 10.44
C ALA A 96 -14.13 -2.61 9.44
N ASN A 97 -15.12 -1.87 9.94
CA ASN A 97 -16.11 -1.10 9.17
C ASN A 97 -16.04 0.42 9.42
N MET A 98 -14.83 0.97 9.44
CA MET A 98 -14.62 2.40 9.67
C MET A 98 -15.45 3.28 8.73
N LYS A 99 -16.25 4.21 9.31
CA LYS A 99 -17.08 5.16 8.54
C LYS A 99 -16.20 6.14 7.75
N HIS A 100 -16.73 6.66 6.65
CA HIS A 100 -16.00 7.62 5.81
C HIS A 100 -15.47 8.85 6.57
N THR A 101 -16.24 9.38 7.52
CA THR A 101 -15.83 10.53 8.36
C THR A 101 -14.67 10.17 9.30
N GLN A 102 -14.68 8.96 9.85
CA GLN A 102 -13.60 8.44 10.69
C GLN A 102 -12.31 8.26 9.89
N LYS A 103 -12.41 7.68 8.67
CA LYS A 103 -11.27 7.56 7.75
C LYS A 103 -10.65 8.91 7.41
N ARG A 104 -11.47 9.89 7.02
CA ARG A 104 -10.97 11.24 6.71
C ARG A 104 -10.23 11.86 7.89
N ARG A 105 -10.81 11.77 9.11
CA ARG A 105 -10.18 12.28 10.31
C ARG A 105 -8.83 11.59 10.56
N PHE A 106 -8.78 10.27 10.47
CA PHE A 106 -7.55 9.49 10.68
C PHE A 106 -6.46 9.87 9.66
N VAL A 107 -6.81 9.95 8.38
CA VAL A 107 -5.87 10.36 7.32
C VAL A 107 -5.35 11.77 7.54
N THR A 108 -6.23 12.71 7.91
CA THR A 108 -5.80 14.07 8.23
C THR A 108 -4.84 14.09 9.42
N ALA A 109 -5.12 13.31 10.46
CA ALA A 109 -4.25 13.19 11.62
C ALA A 109 -2.91 12.54 11.27
N LEU A 110 -2.90 11.48 10.44
CA LEU A 110 -1.66 10.87 9.92
C LEU A 110 -0.78 11.92 9.20
N ARG A 111 -1.39 12.70 8.31
CA ARG A 111 -0.66 13.76 7.59
C ARG A 111 -0.15 14.90 8.49
N GLN A 112 -0.64 15.04 9.72
CA GLN A 112 -0.20 16.03 10.70
C GLN A 112 0.88 15.50 11.65
N LEU A 113 1.20 14.21 11.64
CA LEU A 113 2.28 13.65 12.44
C LEU A 113 3.62 14.29 12.04
N ASP A 114 4.52 14.45 13.00
CA ASP A 114 5.90 14.82 12.72
C ASP A 114 6.69 13.58 12.27
N ALA A 115 6.71 13.36 10.96
CA ALA A 115 7.39 12.24 10.31
C ALA A 115 7.73 12.61 8.87
N ASP A 116 8.85 12.10 8.36
CA ASP A 116 9.20 12.16 6.94
C ASP A 116 8.45 11.07 6.16
N TYR A 117 8.38 9.87 6.74
CA TYR A 117 7.69 8.73 6.17
C TYR A 117 6.66 8.15 7.13
N ILE A 118 5.50 7.76 6.56
CA ILE A 118 4.52 6.92 7.23
C ILE A 118 4.40 5.63 6.41
N VAL A 119 4.78 4.50 7.00
CA VAL A 119 4.67 3.19 6.37
C VAL A 119 3.47 2.46 6.96
N ILE A 120 2.50 2.16 6.12
CA ILE A 120 1.24 1.54 6.52
C ILE A 120 1.28 0.05 6.18
N ASP A 121 1.15 -0.81 7.19
CA ASP A 121 0.91 -2.24 7.01
C ASP A 121 -0.60 -2.49 6.93
N LEU A 122 -1.06 -3.00 5.80
CA LEU A 122 -2.48 -3.22 5.54
C LEU A 122 -2.86 -4.70 5.73
N GLY A 123 -4.06 -4.91 6.23
CA GLY A 123 -4.67 -6.24 6.24
C GLY A 123 -4.81 -6.85 4.84
N ALA A 124 -4.99 -8.15 4.78
CA ALA A 124 -5.15 -8.88 3.53
C ALA A 124 -6.51 -8.63 2.87
N GLY A 125 -6.56 -8.80 1.54
CA GLY A 125 -7.80 -8.78 0.78
C GLY A 125 -8.22 -7.41 0.26
N THR A 126 -9.44 -7.33 -0.25
CA THR A 126 -9.98 -6.19 -0.99
C THR A 126 -11.12 -5.49 -0.25
N ALA A 127 -11.14 -5.56 1.09
CA ALA A 127 -12.09 -4.82 1.89
C ALA A 127 -11.99 -3.32 1.62
N TYR A 128 -13.11 -2.62 1.68
CA TYR A 128 -13.14 -1.19 1.33
C TYR A 128 -12.14 -0.35 2.13
N ASN A 129 -11.97 -0.64 3.42
CA ASN A 129 -11.00 0.08 4.25
C ASN A 129 -9.56 -0.16 3.78
N THR A 130 -9.19 -1.41 3.51
CA THR A 130 -7.86 -1.79 3.01
C THR A 130 -7.54 -1.06 1.71
N VAL A 131 -8.47 -1.10 0.75
CA VAL A 131 -8.29 -0.44 -0.54
C VAL A 131 -8.27 1.09 -0.40
N ASP A 132 -9.12 1.67 0.45
CA ASP A 132 -9.13 3.11 0.68
C ASP A 132 -7.81 3.61 1.26
N PHE A 133 -7.23 2.89 2.24
CA PHE A 133 -5.92 3.24 2.80
C PHE A 133 -4.78 3.01 1.80
N PHE A 134 -4.85 1.96 0.99
CA PHE A 134 -3.89 1.72 -0.08
C PHE A 134 -3.86 2.88 -1.09
N LEU A 135 -5.02 3.39 -1.48
CA LEU A 135 -5.15 4.49 -2.44
C LEU A 135 -4.75 5.87 -1.90
N LEU A 136 -4.64 6.03 -0.58
CA LEU A 136 -4.18 7.27 0.04
C LEU A 136 -2.67 7.46 0.00
N ALA A 137 -1.95 6.39 -0.26
CA ALA A 137 -0.50 6.37 -0.23
C ALA A 137 0.12 7.02 -1.47
N ASP A 138 1.24 7.69 -1.27
CA ASP A 138 2.09 8.23 -2.33
C ASP A 138 2.84 7.10 -3.06
N SER A 139 3.18 6.02 -2.32
CA SER A 139 3.72 4.78 -2.87
C SER A 139 2.86 3.59 -2.47
N GLN A 140 2.27 2.96 -3.46
CA GLN A 140 1.36 1.82 -3.34
C GLN A 140 2.14 0.54 -3.63
N ILE A 141 2.34 -0.31 -2.60
CA ILE A 141 3.21 -1.49 -2.68
C ILE A 141 2.37 -2.75 -2.45
N ILE A 142 2.44 -3.69 -3.38
CA ILE A 142 1.71 -4.95 -3.34
C ILE A 142 2.70 -6.10 -3.12
N ILE A 143 2.50 -6.89 -2.06
CA ILE A 143 3.31 -8.07 -1.80
C ILE A 143 2.62 -9.30 -2.40
N VAL A 144 3.39 -10.06 -3.17
CA VAL A 144 2.94 -11.28 -3.86
C VAL A 144 3.95 -12.39 -3.61
N ILE A 145 3.51 -13.63 -3.50
CA ILE A 145 4.37 -14.81 -3.52
C ILE A 145 4.15 -15.59 -4.83
N PRO A 146 5.12 -16.37 -5.32
CA PRO A 146 5.06 -17.06 -6.60
C PRO A 146 4.10 -18.27 -6.58
N GLU A 147 2.89 -18.09 -6.05
CA GLU A 147 1.82 -19.07 -6.00
C GLU A 147 0.62 -18.63 -6.85
N PRO A 148 -0.04 -19.55 -7.58
CA PRO A 148 -1.17 -19.21 -8.45
C PRO A 148 -2.26 -18.40 -7.73
N THR A 149 -2.64 -18.82 -6.52
CA THR A 149 -3.68 -18.14 -5.72
C THR A 149 -3.25 -16.74 -5.27
N SER A 150 -1.97 -16.54 -4.94
CA SER A 150 -1.44 -15.21 -4.58
C SER A 150 -1.43 -14.26 -5.77
N ILE A 151 -1.03 -14.77 -6.93
CA ILE A 151 -0.99 -14.01 -8.19
C ILE A 151 -2.42 -13.62 -8.61
N GLU A 152 -3.37 -14.54 -8.56
CA GLU A 152 -4.78 -14.25 -8.86
C GLU A 152 -5.36 -13.19 -7.93
N ASN A 153 -5.12 -13.32 -6.63
CA ASN A 153 -5.57 -12.35 -5.63
C ASN A 153 -4.90 -10.99 -5.81
N ALA A 154 -3.64 -10.93 -6.25
CA ALA A 154 -2.96 -9.68 -6.57
C ALA A 154 -3.62 -8.98 -7.78
N TYR A 155 -3.98 -9.71 -8.83
CA TYR A 155 -4.72 -9.14 -9.95
C TYR A 155 -6.10 -8.62 -9.54
N ARG A 156 -6.81 -9.36 -8.67
CA ARG A 156 -8.09 -8.89 -8.09
C ARG A 156 -7.89 -7.61 -7.26
N PHE A 157 -6.81 -7.54 -6.49
CA PHE A 157 -6.48 -6.37 -5.67
C PHE A 157 -6.19 -5.15 -6.57
N VAL A 158 -5.35 -5.29 -7.60
CA VAL A 158 -5.06 -4.23 -8.59
C VAL A 158 -6.35 -3.73 -9.25
N LYS A 159 -7.17 -4.65 -9.77
CA LYS A 159 -8.43 -4.32 -10.44
C LYS A 159 -9.39 -3.56 -9.52
N ASN A 160 -9.60 -4.07 -8.29
CA ASN A 160 -10.53 -3.46 -7.35
C ASN A 160 -10.03 -2.10 -6.84
N SER A 161 -8.72 -1.95 -6.65
CA SER A 161 -8.12 -0.66 -6.27
C SER A 161 -8.30 0.37 -7.37
N PHE A 162 -8.06 0.02 -8.63
CA PHE A 162 -8.29 0.92 -9.75
C PHE A 162 -9.77 1.34 -9.87
N TYR A 163 -10.71 0.39 -9.77
CA TYR A 163 -12.14 0.72 -9.80
C TYR A 163 -12.55 1.61 -8.64
N ARG A 164 -11.98 1.38 -7.45
CA ARG A 164 -12.24 2.21 -6.28
C ARG A 164 -11.73 3.63 -6.45
N GLN A 165 -10.53 3.80 -7.00
CA GLN A 165 -9.95 5.10 -7.34
C GLN A 165 -10.85 5.88 -8.30
N ILE A 166 -11.28 5.23 -9.38
CA ILE A 166 -12.19 5.84 -10.36
C ILE A 166 -13.49 6.30 -9.70
N LEU A 167 -14.11 5.46 -8.86
CA LEU A 167 -15.33 5.81 -8.15
C LEU A 167 -15.15 7.02 -7.22
N HIS A 168 -14.04 7.09 -6.49
CA HIS A 168 -13.76 8.22 -5.60
C HIS A 168 -13.58 9.52 -6.38
N ASN A 169 -12.81 9.51 -7.45
CA ASN A 169 -12.44 10.70 -8.19
C ASN A 169 -13.51 11.15 -9.18
N SER A 170 -14.45 10.27 -9.57
CA SER A 170 -15.51 10.56 -10.53
C SER A 170 -16.49 11.68 -10.10
N VAL A 171 -16.55 11.95 -8.79
CA VAL A 171 -17.42 13.00 -8.23
C VAL A 171 -17.00 14.38 -8.75
N LYS A 172 -15.70 14.67 -8.75
CA LYS A 172 -15.13 15.94 -9.22
C LYS A 172 -15.44 16.21 -10.69
N PHE A 173 -15.50 15.17 -11.50
CA PHE A 173 -15.75 15.25 -12.96
C PHE A 173 -17.23 15.13 -13.34
N ARG A 174 -18.15 15.01 -12.36
CA ARG A 174 -19.60 14.84 -12.57
C ARG A 174 -20.00 13.61 -13.40
N ILE A 175 -19.16 12.56 -13.42
CA ILE A 175 -19.40 11.31 -14.16
C ILE A 175 -19.67 10.11 -13.24
N LYS A 176 -19.94 10.35 -11.97
CA LYS A 176 -20.14 9.30 -10.96
C LYS A 176 -21.28 8.33 -11.29
N SER A 177 -22.39 8.83 -11.82
CA SER A 177 -23.53 8.00 -12.26
C SER A 177 -23.13 7.05 -13.38
N THR A 178 -22.44 7.56 -14.41
CA THR A 178 -21.92 6.77 -15.52
C THR A 178 -21.00 5.66 -15.03
N ILE A 179 -20.02 5.98 -14.18
CA ILE A 179 -19.09 5.00 -13.60
C ILE A 179 -19.84 3.95 -12.77
N LYS A 180 -20.79 4.38 -11.93
CA LYS A 180 -21.58 3.44 -11.13
C LYS A 180 -22.37 2.45 -12.01
N ASN A 181 -22.97 2.91 -13.09
CA ASN A 181 -23.72 2.05 -14.00
C ASN A 181 -22.81 1.04 -14.70
N ILE A 182 -21.59 1.46 -15.09
CA ILE A 182 -20.61 0.58 -15.72
C ILE A 182 -20.10 -0.49 -14.74
N LEU A 183 -19.89 -0.13 -13.47
CA LEU A 183 -19.32 -1.03 -12.47
C LEU A 183 -20.36 -1.90 -11.75
N ARG A 184 -21.64 -1.83 -12.12
CA ARG A 184 -22.67 -2.72 -11.59
C ARG A 184 -22.45 -4.15 -12.07
N LYS A 185 -22.91 -5.12 -11.27
CA LYS A 185 -22.79 -6.55 -11.59
C LYS A 185 -23.52 -6.93 -12.88
N ASP A 186 -24.63 -6.24 -13.14
CA ASP A 186 -25.52 -6.39 -14.29
C ASP A 186 -25.32 -5.26 -15.32
N ASN A 187 -24.06 -4.81 -15.51
CA ASN A 187 -23.82 -3.65 -16.37
C ASN A 187 -24.24 -3.91 -17.83
N PRO A 188 -25.00 -3.01 -18.43
CA PRO A 188 -25.53 -3.18 -19.78
C PRO A 188 -24.45 -3.07 -20.88
N PHE A 189 -23.25 -2.62 -20.53
CA PHE A 189 -22.14 -2.38 -21.44
C PHE A 189 -21.19 -3.60 -21.55
N ASN A 190 -21.44 -4.66 -20.78
CA ASN A 190 -20.59 -5.86 -20.70
C ASN A 190 -19.11 -5.56 -20.44
N ILE A 191 -18.82 -4.55 -19.61
CA ILE A 191 -17.47 -4.10 -19.24
C ILE A 191 -17.03 -4.86 -17.98
N ASN A 192 -16.07 -5.78 -18.13
CA ASN A 192 -15.63 -6.70 -17.07
C ASN A 192 -14.16 -6.47 -16.64
N THR A 193 -13.42 -5.68 -17.43
CA THR A 193 -11.99 -5.43 -17.18
C THR A 193 -11.66 -3.93 -17.17
N PRO A 194 -10.60 -3.51 -16.46
CA PRO A 194 -10.11 -2.14 -16.55
C PRO A 194 -9.85 -1.68 -17.98
N LYS A 195 -9.27 -2.54 -18.83
CA LYS A 195 -8.99 -2.22 -20.24
C LYS A 195 -10.26 -1.89 -21.02
N GLN A 196 -11.35 -2.65 -20.82
CA GLN A 196 -12.64 -2.36 -21.48
C GLN A 196 -13.24 -1.06 -20.96
N LEU A 197 -13.13 -0.79 -19.64
CA LEU A 197 -13.59 0.46 -19.06
C LEU A 197 -12.83 1.66 -19.64
N ILE A 198 -11.51 1.58 -19.72
CA ILE A 198 -10.65 2.62 -20.27
C ILE A 198 -11.02 2.88 -21.74
N ALA A 199 -11.17 1.82 -22.52
CA ALA A 199 -11.58 1.94 -23.93
C ALA A 199 -12.95 2.62 -24.10
N TYR A 200 -13.93 2.22 -23.29
CA TYR A 200 -15.25 2.80 -23.30
C TYR A 200 -15.25 4.29 -22.91
N MET A 201 -14.50 4.65 -21.85
CA MET A 201 -14.40 6.05 -21.42
C MET A 201 -13.71 6.93 -22.48
N ASN A 202 -12.71 6.41 -23.17
CA ASN A 202 -12.05 7.09 -24.29
C ASN A 202 -13.02 7.27 -25.48
N GLN A 203 -13.86 6.27 -25.75
CA GLN A 203 -14.88 6.35 -26.80
C GLN A 203 -15.96 7.40 -26.50
N LEU A 204 -16.32 7.60 -25.23
CA LEU A 204 -17.24 8.67 -24.83
C LEU A 204 -16.66 10.06 -25.07
N GLY A 205 -15.32 10.20 -25.10
CA GLY A 205 -14.65 11.46 -25.36
C GLY A 205 -14.81 12.52 -24.25
N GLY A 206 -14.42 13.76 -24.54
CA GLY A 206 -14.58 14.90 -23.65
C GLY A 206 -14.02 14.66 -22.23
N ASN A 207 -14.78 15.07 -21.21
CA ASN A 207 -14.37 14.93 -19.80
C ASN A 207 -14.14 13.48 -19.37
N ALA A 208 -14.78 12.50 -20.02
CA ALA A 208 -14.63 11.10 -19.67
C ALA A 208 -13.26 10.57 -20.09
N ALA A 209 -12.79 10.93 -21.28
CA ALA A 209 -11.47 10.54 -21.78
C ALA A 209 -10.36 11.20 -20.96
N VAL A 210 -10.45 12.51 -20.70
CA VAL A 210 -9.48 13.22 -19.85
C VAL A 210 -9.41 12.61 -18.44
N PHE A 211 -10.56 12.35 -17.85
CA PHE A 211 -10.64 11.73 -16.53
C PHE A 211 -9.94 10.37 -16.48
N ILE A 212 -10.25 9.47 -17.42
CA ILE A 212 -9.70 8.11 -17.36
C ILE A 212 -8.20 8.10 -17.60
N GLU A 213 -7.68 8.97 -18.45
CA GLU A 213 -6.27 9.15 -18.69
C GLU A 213 -5.54 9.63 -17.42
N GLU A 214 -6.08 10.65 -16.71
CA GLU A 214 -5.55 11.07 -15.42
C GLU A 214 -5.52 9.91 -14.41
N GLN A 215 -6.62 9.12 -14.33
CA GLN A 215 -6.68 8.00 -13.39
C GLN A 215 -5.65 6.91 -13.70
N GLN A 216 -5.36 6.64 -14.96
CA GLN A 216 -4.31 5.71 -15.37
C GLN A 216 -2.91 6.22 -14.99
N GLN A 217 -2.67 7.52 -15.15
CA GLN A 217 -1.37 8.13 -14.81
C GLN A 217 -1.12 8.16 -13.31
N LEU A 218 -2.18 8.34 -12.50
CA LEU A 218 -2.09 8.36 -11.03
C LEU A 218 -1.96 6.95 -10.44
N PHE A 219 -2.46 5.91 -11.12
CA PHE A 219 -2.44 4.54 -10.61
C PHE A 219 -1.22 3.78 -11.07
N MET A 220 -0.17 3.80 -10.28
CA MET A 220 1.11 3.13 -10.58
C MET A 220 1.61 2.34 -9.36
N PRO A 221 0.94 1.27 -8.97
CA PRO A 221 1.39 0.45 -7.85
C PRO A 221 2.66 -0.32 -8.21
N SER A 222 3.47 -0.57 -7.19
CA SER A 222 4.67 -1.41 -7.26
C SER A 222 4.39 -2.81 -6.71
N ILE A 223 4.98 -3.84 -7.32
CA ILE A 223 4.95 -5.21 -6.81
C ILE A 223 6.31 -5.58 -6.23
N ILE A 224 6.32 -6.21 -5.07
CA ILE A 224 7.45 -6.95 -4.53
C ILE A 224 7.07 -8.42 -4.55
N LEU A 225 7.85 -9.24 -5.25
CA LEU A 225 7.68 -10.68 -5.27
C LEU A 225 8.49 -11.27 -4.11
N ASN A 226 7.82 -11.84 -3.13
CA ASN A 226 8.40 -12.37 -1.91
C ASN A 226 8.46 -13.90 -1.92
N GLN A 227 9.34 -14.49 -1.10
CA GLN A 227 9.51 -15.94 -0.92
C GLN A 227 9.87 -16.69 -2.22
N VAL A 228 10.69 -16.08 -3.05
CA VAL A 228 11.15 -16.64 -4.32
C VAL A 228 12.17 -17.76 -4.06
N ARG A 229 12.00 -18.91 -4.69
CA ARG A 229 12.85 -20.09 -4.49
C ARG A 229 13.68 -20.48 -5.71
N SER A 230 13.44 -19.87 -6.86
CA SER A 230 14.11 -20.24 -8.10
C SER A 230 14.20 -19.08 -9.09
N GLU A 231 15.16 -19.14 -10.00
CA GLU A 231 15.28 -18.18 -11.10
C GLU A 231 14.07 -18.16 -12.03
N LYS A 232 13.34 -19.28 -12.13
CA LYS A 232 12.07 -19.35 -12.87
C LYS A 232 11.00 -18.50 -12.21
N GLU A 233 10.92 -18.54 -10.88
CA GLU A 233 9.96 -17.76 -10.13
C GLU A 233 10.25 -16.26 -10.19
N LYS A 234 11.51 -15.83 -10.23
CA LYS A 234 11.88 -14.41 -10.41
C LYS A 234 11.25 -13.77 -11.65
N LYS A 235 11.05 -14.56 -12.71
CA LYS A 235 10.42 -14.11 -13.96
C LYS A 235 8.92 -13.82 -13.81
N ILE A 236 8.27 -14.32 -12.76
CA ILE A 236 6.83 -14.13 -12.52
C ILE A 236 6.50 -12.65 -12.34
N GLY A 237 7.31 -11.90 -11.60
CA GLY A 237 7.10 -10.45 -11.42
C GLY A 237 7.02 -9.70 -12.74
N VAL A 238 7.97 -9.93 -13.64
CA VAL A 238 7.99 -9.32 -14.98
C VAL A 238 6.79 -9.79 -15.83
N ALA A 239 6.40 -11.06 -15.69
CA ALA A 239 5.20 -11.58 -16.38
C ALA A 239 3.91 -10.90 -15.86
N MET A 240 3.81 -10.64 -14.56
CA MET A 240 2.69 -9.92 -13.96
C MET A 240 2.60 -8.46 -14.44
N GLU A 241 3.74 -7.75 -14.53
CA GLU A 241 3.82 -6.40 -15.08
C GLU A 241 3.26 -6.36 -16.52
N LYS A 242 3.76 -7.26 -17.38
CA LYS A 242 3.30 -7.40 -18.76
C LYS A 242 1.81 -7.77 -18.85
N ALA A 243 1.33 -8.63 -17.97
CA ALA A 243 -0.07 -9.03 -17.93
C ALA A 243 -0.98 -7.87 -17.51
N CYS A 244 -0.60 -7.08 -16.49
CA CYS A 244 -1.35 -5.88 -16.09
C CYS A 244 -1.45 -4.88 -17.25
N LEU A 245 -0.36 -4.63 -17.96
CA LEU A 245 -0.38 -3.75 -19.11
C LEU A 245 -1.26 -4.33 -20.25
N LYS A 246 -1.10 -5.60 -20.59
CA LYS A 246 -1.83 -6.23 -21.70
C LYS A 246 -3.34 -6.35 -21.46
N TYR A 247 -3.73 -6.80 -20.26
CA TYR A 247 -5.12 -7.17 -19.95
C TYR A 247 -5.89 -6.09 -19.21
N PHE A 248 -5.20 -5.22 -18.45
CA PHE A 248 -5.84 -4.15 -17.70
C PHE A 248 -5.55 -2.75 -18.28
N ASN A 249 -4.52 -2.62 -19.11
CA ASN A 249 -3.99 -1.33 -19.58
C ASN A 249 -3.55 -0.44 -18.40
N LEU A 250 -2.94 -1.05 -17.38
CA LEU A 250 -2.46 -0.40 -16.17
C LEU A 250 -0.95 -0.60 -16.01
N ASN A 251 -0.25 0.47 -15.65
CA ASN A 251 1.17 0.45 -15.34
C ASN A 251 1.38 -0.02 -13.89
N VAL A 252 1.68 -1.31 -13.74
CA VAL A 252 2.12 -1.89 -12.48
C VAL A 252 3.58 -2.24 -12.63
N LYS A 253 4.46 -1.83 -11.73
CA LYS A 253 5.90 -2.05 -11.83
C LYS A 253 6.38 -3.10 -10.85
N ILE A 254 7.34 -3.93 -11.25
CA ILE A 254 8.07 -4.80 -10.31
C ILE A 254 9.20 -4.01 -9.66
N SER A 255 9.16 -3.84 -8.32
CA SER A 255 10.22 -3.15 -7.57
C SER A 255 11.35 -4.08 -7.18
N GLY A 256 11.08 -5.37 -7.01
CA GLY A 256 12.12 -6.35 -6.76
C GLY A 256 11.60 -7.71 -6.32
N ASN A 257 12.54 -8.62 -6.08
CA ASN A 257 12.29 -9.95 -5.58
C ASN A 257 12.98 -10.11 -4.23
N LEU A 258 12.34 -10.84 -3.32
CA LEU A 258 12.90 -11.29 -2.06
C LEU A 258 12.97 -12.80 -2.10
N ASP A 259 14.16 -13.34 -2.02
CA ASP A 259 14.38 -14.78 -2.01
C ASP A 259 13.85 -15.38 -0.70
N PHE A 260 13.38 -16.62 -0.77
CA PHE A 260 13.02 -17.37 0.43
C PHE A 260 14.27 -17.60 1.28
N ASP A 261 14.19 -17.23 2.55
CA ASP A 261 15.29 -17.42 3.49
C ASP A 261 14.72 -17.81 4.87
N GLU A 262 15.21 -18.88 5.44
CA GLU A 262 14.76 -19.38 6.74
C GLU A 262 15.08 -18.40 7.89
N THR A 263 16.09 -17.56 7.73
CA THR A 263 16.41 -16.53 8.71
C THR A 263 15.27 -15.53 8.89
N VAL A 264 14.44 -15.31 7.85
CA VAL A 264 13.23 -14.48 7.95
C VAL A 264 12.23 -15.10 8.91
N ARG A 265 12.02 -16.44 8.81
CA ARG A 265 11.12 -17.15 9.74
C ARG A 265 11.65 -17.09 11.16
N GLN A 266 12.95 -17.30 11.35
CA GLN A 266 13.58 -17.24 12.66
C GLN A 266 13.42 -15.85 13.27
N SER A 267 13.65 -14.77 12.53
CA SER A 267 13.50 -13.39 13.01
C SER A 267 12.07 -13.08 13.51
N VAL A 268 11.05 -13.70 12.88
CA VAL A 268 9.67 -13.58 13.35
C VAL A 268 9.45 -14.30 14.68
N LEU A 269 10.03 -15.50 14.84
CA LEU A 269 9.95 -16.28 16.09
C LEU A 269 10.66 -15.57 17.23
N ASP A 270 11.84 -15.01 16.96
CA ASP A 270 12.66 -14.30 17.94
C ASP A 270 12.12 -12.88 18.23
N ARG A 271 11.16 -12.39 17.46
CA ARG A 271 10.61 -11.02 17.53
C ARG A 271 11.69 -9.96 17.34
N GLU A 272 12.64 -10.26 16.47
CA GLU A 272 13.77 -9.39 16.14
C GLU A 272 13.84 -9.14 14.63
N PRO A 273 13.51 -7.91 14.17
CA PRO A 273 13.58 -7.56 12.76
C PRO A 273 14.99 -7.74 12.19
N LEU A 274 15.11 -8.40 11.04
CA LEU A 274 16.42 -8.64 10.40
C LEU A 274 17.16 -7.33 10.08
N ALA A 275 16.46 -6.31 9.61
CA ALA A 275 17.08 -5.03 9.30
C ALA A 275 17.67 -4.31 10.53
N LYS A 276 17.31 -4.71 11.75
CA LYS A 276 17.88 -4.18 12.98
C LYS A 276 19.30 -4.73 13.24
N ASN A 277 19.46 -6.06 13.12
CA ASN A 277 20.65 -6.76 13.64
C ASN A 277 21.47 -7.47 12.56
N SER A 278 20.96 -7.60 11.33
CA SER A 278 21.53 -8.47 10.29
C SER A 278 21.62 -7.78 8.93
N LEU A 279 22.20 -6.58 8.88
CA LEU A 279 22.31 -5.75 7.66
C LEU A 279 22.99 -6.49 6.49
N GLU A 280 23.91 -7.39 6.78
CA GLU A 280 24.66 -8.15 5.78
C GLU A 280 23.88 -9.37 5.24
N SER A 281 22.74 -9.72 5.84
CA SER A 281 21.92 -10.84 5.38
C SER A 281 21.33 -10.60 3.99
N VAL A 282 21.17 -11.68 3.22
CA VAL A 282 20.63 -11.60 1.85
C VAL A 282 19.25 -10.93 1.81
N PRO A 283 18.29 -11.28 2.68
CA PRO A 283 16.98 -10.64 2.67
C PRO A 283 17.05 -9.14 2.93
N VAL A 284 17.91 -8.67 3.82
CA VAL A 284 18.05 -7.23 4.14
C VAL A 284 18.72 -6.48 2.99
N LYS A 285 19.75 -7.05 2.36
CA LYS A 285 20.37 -6.47 1.16
C LYS A 285 19.36 -6.31 0.03
N GLN A 286 18.53 -7.32 -0.20
CA GLN A 286 17.47 -7.24 -1.22
C GLN A 286 16.43 -6.17 -0.87
N LEU A 287 15.99 -6.10 0.39
CA LEU A 287 15.09 -5.05 0.86
C LEU A 287 15.70 -3.66 0.75
N SER A 288 17.00 -3.51 1.02
CA SER A 288 17.71 -2.23 0.86
C SER A 288 17.71 -1.77 -0.60
N ILE A 289 17.98 -2.68 -1.55
CA ILE A 289 17.92 -2.38 -2.99
C ILE A 289 16.49 -1.96 -3.39
N ILE A 290 15.48 -2.67 -2.91
CA ILE A 290 14.07 -2.33 -3.15
C ILE A 290 13.73 -0.97 -2.56
N CYS A 291 14.16 -0.68 -1.33
CA CYS A 291 13.95 0.61 -0.67
C CYS A 291 14.54 1.76 -1.50
N GLU A 292 15.79 1.64 -1.97
CA GLU A 292 16.43 2.63 -2.83
C GLU A 292 15.66 2.85 -4.14
N LYS A 293 15.19 1.77 -4.75
CA LYS A 293 14.39 1.86 -5.97
C LYS A 293 13.07 2.58 -5.73
N LEU A 294 12.37 2.29 -4.64
CA LEU A 294 11.13 2.97 -4.26
C LEU A 294 11.37 4.47 -3.99
N LEU A 295 12.44 4.82 -3.30
CA LEU A 295 12.85 6.21 -3.06
C LEU A 295 13.17 6.95 -4.37
N HIS A 296 13.84 6.29 -5.30
CA HIS A 296 14.14 6.86 -6.62
C HIS A 296 12.85 7.09 -7.43
N GLU A 297 11.97 6.10 -7.50
CA GLU A 297 10.70 6.20 -8.20
C GLU A 297 9.81 7.31 -7.63
N GLU A 298 9.80 7.49 -6.31
CA GLU A 298 9.07 8.57 -5.64
C GLU A 298 9.60 9.96 -6.01
N ARG A 299 10.94 10.13 -6.03
CA ARG A 299 11.58 11.39 -6.45
C ARG A 299 11.23 11.74 -7.89
N GLU A 300 11.25 10.77 -8.78
CA GLU A 300 10.89 10.97 -10.20
C GLU A 300 9.41 11.35 -10.37
N ARG A 301 8.49 10.73 -9.62
CA ARG A 301 7.06 11.10 -9.60
C ARG A 301 6.87 12.54 -9.12
N THR A 302 7.55 12.94 -8.05
CA THR A 302 7.46 14.30 -7.50
C THR A 302 7.96 15.33 -8.50
N LYS A 303 9.10 15.08 -9.17
CA LYS A 303 9.62 15.96 -10.22
C LYS A 303 8.64 16.13 -11.38
N LYS A 304 8.05 15.01 -11.86
CA LYS A 304 7.08 15.03 -12.95
C LYS A 304 5.82 15.84 -12.58
N ASN A 305 5.30 15.66 -11.38
CA ASN A 305 4.12 16.38 -10.92
C ASN A 305 4.39 17.89 -10.79
N ASN A 306 5.56 18.27 -10.29
CA ASN A 306 5.97 19.67 -10.20
C ASN A 306 6.12 20.31 -11.58
N LEU A 307 6.68 19.60 -12.55
CA LEU A 307 6.81 20.07 -13.94
C LEU A 307 5.44 20.29 -14.58
N LEU A 308 4.51 19.34 -14.42
CA LEU A 308 3.15 19.46 -14.94
C LEU A 308 2.37 20.60 -14.31
N SER A 309 2.55 20.85 -13.01
CA SER A 309 1.92 21.99 -12.34
C SER A 309 2.47 23.36 -12.78
N GLN A 310 3.72 23.42 -13.21
CA GLN A 310 4.33 24.62 -13.78
C GLN A 310 3.91 24.89 -15.22
N LEU A 311 3.59 23.85 -16.00
CA LEU A 311 3.12 23.97 -17.39
C LEU A 311 1.61 24.23 -17.50
N ALA A 312 0.86 24.07 -16.41
CA ALA A 312 -0.59 24.31 -16.36
C ALA A 312 -0.97 25.75 -15.93
N ILE A 313 0.04 26.65 -15.77
CA ILE A 313 -0.11 28.09 -15.57
C ILE A 313 0.12 28.80 -16.89
#